data_fc7c7de453ffbf8715aa694858419ccf
#
_entry.id   fc7c7de453ffbf8715aa694858419ccf
#
_cell.length_a   1.000
_cell.length_b   1.000
_cell.length_c   1.000
_cell.angle_alpha   90.00
_cell.angle_beta   90.00
_cell.angle_gamma   90.00
#
_symmetry.space_group_name_H-M   'P 1'
#
loop_
_entity.id
_entity.type
_entity.pdbx_description
1 polymer ?
#
loop_
_entity_poly.entity_id
_entity_poly.type
_entity_poly.pdbx_seq_one_letter_code
_entity_poly.pdbx_strand_id
1 'polypeptide(L)'
;MRGRIQRALSGFYYVKCADGQLYTCKARGKFRREGISPLVGDDVEFCEVPGGEGRIDEILPRRNSFDRPSVANIDQMVIVCSQAIPKTDPYLVDRMTAIAALKGCDVLICINKCDLDPANALREYYENAGFRTVSVSAETGEGIEALRAQLVGRLSAVTGNSGVGKSSILNALDPSMSLKTGEVSQALGRGRHTTRHVELYELPCGAEIIDTPGFSSFETTGLNLELKEKLPECFLDFSPYLGDCQFIGCSHTKEKGCSVRQAVKDGRIVRGRHESYCRLYDELKDLREWNAGSQKRR
;
A
#
# COMPACT_ATOMS: atom_id res chain seq x y z
N MET A 1 27.35 -7.43 8.73
CA MET A 1 26.53 -6.36 9.33
C MET A 1 25.08 -6.54 8.86
N ARG A 2 24.09 -6.04 9.64
CA ARG A 2 22.67 -6.08 9.25
C ARG A 2 22.10 -4.68 9.21
N GLY A 3 21.22 -4.41 8.26
CA GLY A 3 20.52 -3.13 8.16
C GLY A 3 19.34 -3.21 7.21
N ARG A 4 18.56 -2.10 7.14
CA ARG A 4 17.40 -1.95 6.26
C ARG A 4 17.71 -1.00 5.12
N ILE A 5 17.30 -1.35 3.91
CA ILE A 5 17.44 -0.48 2.73
C ILE A 5 16.43 0.67 2.85
N GLN A 6 16.94 1.89 3.01
CA GLN A 6 16.10 3.10 3.05
C GLN A 6 15.87 3.72 1.67
N ARG A 7 16.85 3.57 0.77
CA ARG A 7 16.78 4.17 -0.57
C ARG A 7 17.54 3.33 -1.57
N ALA A 8 17.04 3.28 -2.80
CA ALA A 8 17.72 2.67 -3.95
C ALA A 8 17.85 3.71 -5.07
N LEU A 9 19.07 3.95 -5.55
CA LEU A 9 19.36 4.97 -6.57
C LEU A 9 20.48 4.50 -7.49
N SER A 10 20.21 4.39 -8.78
CA SER A 10 21.22 4.12 -9.82
C SER A 10 22.13 2.91 -9.52
N GLY A 11 21.56 1.85 -8.93
CA GLY A 11 22.29 0.64 -8.58
C GLY A 11 23.02 0.68 -7.23
N PHE A 12 22.90 1.79 -6.51
CA PHE A 12 23.32 1.91 -5.11
C PHE A 12 22.15 1.75 -4.17
N TYR A 13 22.40 1.16 -3.01
CA TYR A 13 21.45 0.92 -1.94
C TYR A 13 21.98 1.56 -0.66
N TYR A 14 21.17 2.40 -0.05
CA TYR A 14 21.51 3.07 1.21
C TYR A 14 20.91 2.25 2.33
N VAL A 15 21.79 1.62 3.10
CA VAL A 15 21.43 0.66 4.15
C VAL A 15 21.65 1.33 5.51
N LYS A 16 20.61 1.45 6.32
CA LYS A 16 20.69 1.95 7.70
C LYS A 16 20.82 0.80 8.66
N CYS A 17 21.82 0.85 9.54
CA CYS A 17 22.01 -0.09 10.63
C CYS A 17 21.27 0.35 11.90
N ALA A 18 21.19 -0.57 12.87
CA ALA A 18 20.54 -0.30 14.18
C ALA A 18 21.25 0.81 15.00
N ASP A 19 22.53 1.04 14.76
CA ASP A 19 23.31 2.13 15.36
C ASP A 19 23.05 3.51 14.74
N GLY A 20 22.18 3.56 13.73
CA GLY A 20 21.83 4.77 12.99
C GLY A 20 22.77 5.12 11.85
N GLN A 21 23.88 4.36 11.65
CA GLN A 21 24.79 4.62 10.55
C GLN A 21 24.19 4.22 9.20
N LEU A 22 24.46 5.04 8.18
CA LEU A 22 24.01 4.83 6.80
C LEU A 22 25.19 4.42 5.91
N TYR A 23 25.07 3.26 5.30
CA TYR A 23 26.10 2.70 4.40
C TYR A 23 25.63 2.74 2.96
N THR A 24 26.50 3.19 2.06
CA THR A 24 26.25 3.10 0.63
C THR A 24 26.73 1.74 0.11
N CYS A 25 25.80 0.91 -0.33
CA CYS A 25 26.05 -0.47 -0.71
C CYS A 25 25.78 -0.71 -2.19
N LYS A 26 26.45 -1.73 -2.74
CA LYS A 26 26.16 -2.33 -4.05
C LYS A 26 25.68 -3.77 -3.87
N ALA A 27 24.77 -4.22 -4.71
CA ALA A 27 24.30 -5.60 -4.70
C ALA A 27 25.29 -6.53 -5.39
N ARG A 28 25.48 -7.76 -4.87
CA ARG A 28 26.27 -8.80 -5.54
C ARG A 28 25.65 -9.16 -6.90
N GLY A 29 26.50 -9.47 -7.86
CA GLY A 29 26.07 -9.93 -9.20
C GLY A 29 25.21 -11.20 -9.20
N LYS A 30 25.21 -11.99 -8.11
CA LYS A 30 24.36 -13.17 -7.96
C LYS A 30 22.88 -12.81 -8.05
N PHE A 31 22.45 -11.72 -7.41
CA PHE A 31 21.04 -11.29 -7.39
C PHE A 31 20.50 -11.02 -8.80
N ARG A 32 21.31 -10.39 -9.65
CA ARG A 32 20.92 -10.16 -11.06
C ARG A 32 20.77 -11.46 -11.84
N ARG A 33 21.59 -12.48 -11.56
CA ARG A 33 21.50 -13.79 -12.21
C ARG A 33 20.30 -14.60 -11.74
N GLU A 34 19.93 -14.43 -10.47
CA GLU A 34 18.77 -15.07 -9.85
C GLU A 34 17.45 -14.31 -10.15
N GLY A 35 17.51 -13.17 -10.85
CA GLY A 35 16.35 -12.35 -11.14
C GLY A 35 15.78 -11.63 -9.91
N ILE A 36 16.54 -11.55 -8.82
CA ILE A 36 16.16 -10.90 -7.57
C ILE A 36 16.76 -9.51 -7.53
N SER A 37 15.98 -8.51 -7.16
CA SER A 37 16.45 -7.15 -6.92
C SER A 37 16.24 -6.77 -5.47
N PRO A 38 17.23 -6.15 -4.79
CA PRO A 38 16.99 -5.56 -3.49
C PRO A 38 15.98 -4.41 -3.62
N LEU A 39 15.09 -4.29 -2.63
CA LEU A 39 14.00 -3.32 -2.60
C LEU A 39 14.14 -2.40 -1.38
N VAL A 40 13.56 -1.20 -1.44
CA VAL A 40 13.41 -0.36 -0.25
C VAL A 40 12.53 -1.09 0.76
N GLY A 41 12.96 -1.09 2.04
CA GLY A 41 12.32 -1.88 3.10
C GLY A 41 12.89 -3.29 3.29
N ASP A 42 13.78 -3.77 2.40
CA ASP A 42 14.46 -5.06 2.65
C ASP A 42 15.39 -4.98 3.84
N ASP A 43 15.35 -5.99 4.69
CA ASP A 43 16.37 -6.26 5.66
C ASP A 43 17.48 -7.08 4.99
N VAL A 44 18.75 -6.64 5.12
CA VAL A 44 19.88 -7.21 4.39
C VAL A 44 21.06 -7.50 5.29
N GLU A 45 21.85 -8.51 4.91
CA GLU A 45 23.21 -8.68 5.39
C GLU A 45 24.21 -8.13 4.37
N PHE A 46 25.17 -7.36 4.83
CA PHE A 46 26.19 -6.73 4.02
C PHE A 46 27.53 -6.69 4.73
N CYS A 47 28.62 -6.52 3.97
CA CYS A 47 29.94 -6.28 4.49
C CYS A 47 30.55 -5.03 3.87
N GLU A 48 31.45 -4.36 4.61
CA GLU A 48 32.30 -3.31 4.06
C GLU A 48 33.36 -3.93 3.14
N VAL A 49 33.66 -3.24 2.05
CA VAL A 49 34.71 -3.60 1.13
C VAL A 49 35.80 -2.52 1.11
N PRO A 50 37.04 -2.85 0.72
CA PRO A 50 38.09 -1.83 0.60
C PRO A 50 37.60 -0.65 -0.26
N GLY A 51 37.74 0.57 0.30
CA GLY A 51 37.22 1.82 -0.33
C GLY A 51 36.01 2.41 0.36
N GLY A 52 35.51 1.80 1.45
CA GLY A 52 34.44 2.37 2.31
C GLY A 52 33.02 2.18 1.76
N GLU A 53 32.84 1.46 0.66
CA GLU A 53 31.50 1.04 0.19
C GLU A 53 31.07 -0.26 0.87
N GLY A 54 29.75 -0.47 0.98
CA GLY A 54 29.17 -1.73 1.42
C GLY A 54 28.85 -2.65 0.24
N ARG A 55 28.78 -3.95 0.50
CA ARG A 55 28.32 -4.95 -0.45
C ARG A 55 27.22 -5.77 0.18
N ILE A 56 26.01 -5.75 -0.40
CA ILE A 56 24.89 -6.60 0.03
C ILE A 56 25.23 -8.06 -0.36
N ASP A 57 25.33 -8.91 0.64
CA ASP A 57 25.63 -10.33 0.48
C ASP A 57 24.37 -11.19 0.50
N GLU A 58 23.33 -10.78 1.27
CA GLU A 58 22.08 -11.50 1.42
C GLU A 58 20.91 -10.55 1.63
N ILE A 59 19.75 -10.90 1.04
CA ILE A 59 18.45 -10.30 1.32
C ILE A 59 17.72 -11.28 2.23
N LEU A 60 17.31 -10.82 3.41
CA LEU A 60 16.59 -11.66 4.36
C LEU A 60 15.18 -11.97 3.86
N PRO A 61 14.53 -13.04 4.35
CA PRO A 61 13.18 -13.41 3.92
C PRO A 61 12.19 -12.24 4.04
N ARG A 62 11.51 -11.93 2.94
CA ARG A 62 10.49 -10.89 2.88
C ARG A 62 9.18 -11.40 3.44
N ARG A 63 8.48 -10.57 4.23
CA ARG A 63 7.08 -10.81 4.62
C ARG A 63 6.14 -10.57 3.45
N ASN A 64 6.40 -9.53 2.70
CA ASN A 64 5.69 -9.15 1.48
C ASN A 64 6.58 -8.31 0.58
N SER A 65 6.16 -8.15 -0.68
CA SER A 65 6.81 -7.24 -1.63
C SER A 65 5.83 -6.76 -2.69
N PHE A 66 6.12 -5.58 -3.23
CA PHE A 66 5.39 -4.94 -4.32
C PHE A 66 6.37 -4.56 -5.42
N ASP A 67 5.98 -4.77 -6.69
CA ASP A 67 6.82 -4.43 -7.84
C ASP A 67 6.71 -2.94 -8.20
N ARG A 68 5.54 -2.36 -7.97
CA ARG A 68 5.25 -0.95 -8.23
C ARG A 68 4.36 -0.38 -7.13
N PRO A 69 4.91 0.44 -6.28
CA PRO A 69 6.34 0.77 -6.14
C PRO A 69 7.18 -0.44 -5.69
N SER A 70 8.49 -0.42 -6.00
CA SER A 70 9.43 -1.50 -5.66
C SER A 70 9.82 -1.42 -4.19
N VAL A 71 9.02 -2.04 -3.31
CA VAL A 71 9.12 -2.01 -1.85
C VAL A 71 8.88 -3.36 -1.23
N ALA A 72 9.41 -3.58 -0.03
CA ALA A 72 9.25 -4.83 0.72
C ALA A 72 8.98 -4.57 2.20
N ASN A 73 8.50 -5.62 2.89
CA ASN A 73 8.31 -5.67 4.34
C ASN A 73 7.38 -4.60 4.93
N ILE A 74 6.37 -4.16 4.15
CA ILE A 74 5.37 -3.21 4.64
C ILE A 74 4.52 -3.85 5.74
N ASP A 75 4.41 -3.19 6.89
CA ASP A 75 3.58 -3.62 8.00
C ASP A 75 2.13 -3.23 7.78
N GLN A 76 1.91 -1.97 7.33
CA GLN A 76 0.56 -1.47 7.12
C GLN A 76 0.45 -0.53 5.91
N MET A 77 -0.71 -0.54 5.31
CA MET A 77 -1.11 0.38 4.26
C MET A 77 -2.03 1.44 4.85
N VAL A 78 -1.60 2.71 4.82
CA VAL A 78 -2.41 3.86 5.22
C VAL A 78 -3.13 4.38 3.99
N ILE A 79 -4.43 4.12 3.89
CA ILE A 79 -5.24 4.53 2.75
C ILE A 79 -5.90 5.86 3.07
N VAL A 80 -5.38 6.93 2.46
CA VAL A 80 -5.90 8.30 2.65
C VAL A 80 -7.08 8.51 1.71
N CYS A 81 -8.21 8.89 2.28
CA CYS A 81 -9.44 9.20 1.57
C CYS A 81 -10.07 10.49 2.09
N SER A 82 -11.09 11.00 1.41
CA SER A 82 -11.82 12.22 1.81
C SER A 82 -13.25 12.17 1.30
N GLN A 83 -14.18 12.73 2.08
CA GLN A 83 -15.55 12.98 1.67
C GLN A 83 -15.69 14.40 1.07
N ALA A 84 -14.80 15.34 1.45
CA ALA A 84 -14.64 16.64 0.81
C ALA A 84 -13.96 16.51 -0.56
N ILE A 85 -14.04 17.58 -1.37
CA ILE A 85 -13.46 17.59 -2.74
C ILE A 85 -11.92 17.52 -2.70
N PRO A 86 -11.31 16.62 -3.50
CA PRO A 86 -11.95 15.60 -4.33
C PRO A 86 -12.49 14.43 -3.49
N LYS A 87 -13.77 14.11 -3.69
CA LYS A 87 -14.41 12.99 -2.99
C LYS A 87 -13.83 11.67 -3.46
N THR A 88 -13.50 10.80 -2.52
CA THR A 88 -12.96 9.48 -2.82
C THR A 88 -14.09 8.50 -3.17
N ASP A 89 -13.96 7.77 -4.29
CA ASP A 89 -14.82 6.64 -4.61
C ASP A 89 -14.49 5.47 -3.65
N PRO A 90 -15.43 4.97 -2.83
CA PRO A 90 -15.20 3.84 -1.94
C PRO A 90 -14.63 2.60 -2.65
N TYR A 91 -14.99 2.37 -3.91
CA TYR A 91 -14.44 1.28 -4.71
C TYR A 91 -12.91 1.28 -4.76
N LEU A 92 -12.28 2.47 -4.88
CA LEU A 92 -10.82 2.57 -4.94
C LEU A 92 -10.18 2.20 -3.60
N VAL A 93 -10.81 2.59 -2.50
CA VAL A 93 -10.37 2.21 -1.15
C VAL A 93 -10.55 0.71 -0.95
N ASP A 94 -11.71 0.15 -1.32
CA ASP A 94 -12.03 -1.28 -1.20
C ASP A 94 -11.07 -2.16 -2.01
N ARG A 95 -10.69 -1.71 -3.21
CA ARG A 95 -9.65 -2.36 -4.02
C ARG A 95 -8.29 -2.35 -3.30
N MET A 96 -7.92 -1.23 -2.66
CA MET A 96 -6.66 -1.13 -1.92
C MET A 96 -6.67 -2.01 -0.67
N THR A 97 -7.82 -2.13 0.04
CA THR A 97 -7.94 -3.06 1.17
C THR A 97 -7.76 -4.51 0.74
N ALA A 98 -8.30 -4.89 -0.44
CA ALA A 98 -8.13 -6.23 -0.99
C ALA A 98 -6.66 -6.51 -1.37
N ILE A 99 -5.95 -5.54 -1.95
CA ILE A 99 -4.53 -5.64 -2.26
C ILE A 99 -3.70 -5.77 -0.98
N ALA A 100 -4.00 -5.00 0.06
CA ALA A 100 -3.33 -5.08 1.36
C ALA A 100 -3.52 -6.48 1.99
N ALA A 101 -4.74 -7.01 1.97
CA ALA A 101 -5.05 -8.36 2.45
C ALA A 101 -4.28 -9.42 1.67
N LEU A 102 -4.25 -9.34 0.32
CA LEU A 102 -3.48 -10.25 -0.53
C LEU A 102 -1.99 -10.29 -0.16
N LYS A 103 -1.43 -9.15 0.23
CA LYS A 103 -0.01 -9.00 0.61
C LYS A 103 0.25 -9.16 2.11
N GLY A 104 -0.76 -9.49 2.90
CA GLY A 104 -0.61 -9.66 4.35
C GLY A 104 -0.22 -8.37 5.07
N CYS A 105 -0.66 -7.22 4.57
CA CYS A 105 -0.47 -5.92 5.21
C CYS A 105 -1.69 -5.54 6.03
N ASP A 106 -1.49 -4.94 7.20
CA ASP A 106 -2.56 -4.28 7.94
C ASP A 106 -3.10 -3.08 7.14
N VAL A 107 -4.33 -2.69 7.43
CA VAL A 107 -4.96 -1.51 6.84
C VAL A 107 -5.32 -0.49 7.91
N LEU A 108 -5.01 0.78 7.63
CA LEU A 108 -5.51 1.94 8.35
C LEU A 108 -6.18 2.89 7.35
N ILE A 109 -7.47 3.15 7.52
CA ILE A 109 -8.22 4.12 6.71
C ILE A 109 -8.05 5.50 7.35
N CYS A 110 -7.35 6.39 6.67
CA CYS A 110 -7.13 7.76 7.11
C CYS A 110 -8.06 8.71 6.35
N ILE A 111 -9.08 9.24 7.03
CA ILE A 111 -10.08 10.12 6.44
C ILE A 111 -9.63 11.55 6.69
N ASN A 112 -9.17 12.22 5.64
CA ASN A 112 -8.65 13.59 5.71
C ASN A 112 -9.72 14.64 5.38
N LYS A 113 -9.44 15.90 5.74
CA LYS A 113 -10.28 17.09 5.54
C LYS A 113 -11.56 17.04 6.40
N CYS A 114 -11.43 16.49 7.62
CA CYS A 114 -12.57 16.42 8.55
C CYS A 114 -13.07 17.81 9.00
N ASP A 115 -12.26 18.85 8.83
CA ASP A 115 -12.62 20.27 9.00
C ASP A 115 -13.65 20.73 7.98
N LEU A 116 -13.66 20.16 6.77
CA LEU A 116 -14.61 20.50 5.69
C LEU A 116 -15.84 19.59 5.71
N ASP A 117 -15.68 18.32 6.05
CA ASP A 117 -16.73 17.32 6.16
C ASP A 117 -16.33 16.26 7.19
N PRO A 118 -17.07 16.10 8.30
CA PRO A 118 -16.76 15.10 9.34
C PRO A 118 -16.72 13.65 8.82
N ALA A 119 -17.27 13.40 7.64
CA ALA A 119 -17.25 12.12 6.93
C ALA A 119 -17.75 10.92 7.76
N ASN A 120 -18.72 11.13 8.68
CA ASN A 120 -19.21 10.10 9.58
C ASN A 120 -19.71 8.86 8.85
N ALA A 121 -20.42 9.03 7.73
CA ALA A 121 -20.94 7.91 6.94
C ALA A 121 -19.78 7.06 6.32
N LEU A 122 -18.70 7.69 5.89
CA LEU A 122 -17.54 6.98 5.35
C LEU A 122 -16.78 6.26 6.46
N ARG A 123 -16.66 6.87 7.64
CA ARG A 123 -16.04 6.25 8.81
C ARG A 123 -16.83 5.01 9.23
N GLU A 124 -18.13 5.14 9.45
CA GLU A 124 -19.03 4.04 9.81
C GLU A 124 -18.99 2.91 8.77
N TYR A 125 -18.92 3.25 7.48
CA TYR A 125 -18.81 2.27 6.40
C TYR A 125 -17.59 1.36 6.59
N TYR A 126 -16.41 1.90 6.90
CA TYR A 126 -15.20 1.12 7.08
C TYR A 126 -15.10 0.47 8.46
N GLU A 127 -15.58 1.11 9.51
CA GLU A 127 -15.63 0.52 10.86
C GLU A 127 -16.56 -0.71 10.88
N ASN A 128 -17.73 -0.62 10.22
CA ASN A 128 -18.65 -1.74 10.07
C ASN A 128 -18.09 -2.87 9.20
N ALA A 129 -17.14 -2.58 8.32
CA ALA A 129 -16.39 -3.58 7.56
C ALA A 129 -15.16 -4.11 8.32
N GLY A 130 -14.95 -3.71 9.58
CA GLY A 130 -13.89 -4.20 10.47
C GLY A 130 -12.53 -3.50 10.31
N PHE A 131 -12.46 -2.38 9.60
CA PHE A 131 -11.21 -1.65 9.43
C PHE A 131 -11.00 -0.62 10.55
N ARG A 132 -9.74 -0.42 10.93
CA ARG A 132 -9.34 0.71 11.77
C ARG A 132 -9.46 1.99 10.95
N THR A 133 -10.03 3.03 11.55
CA THR A 133 -10.18 4.35 10.94
C THR A 133 -9.54 5.43 11.80
N VAL A 134 -9.10 6.50 11.18
CA VAL A 134 -8.70 7.74 11.85
C VAL A 134 -9.17 8.93 11.00
N SER A 135 -9.88 9.86 11.63
CA SER A 135 -10.27 11.13 10.99
C SER A 135 -9.25 12.20 11.31
N VAL A 136 -8.80 12.92 10.30
CA VAL A 136 -7.78 13.97 10.45
C VAL A 136 -8.12 15.21 9.62
N SER A 137 -7.59 16.34 10.04
CA SER A 137 -7.43 17.52 9.19
C SER A 137 -5.96 17.91 9.16
N ALA A 138 -5.33 17.73 8.01
CA ALA A 138 -3.95 18.17 7.84
C ALA A 138 -3.81 19.71 7.86
N GLU A 139 -4.91 20.44 7.65
CA GLU A 139 -4.97 21.90 7.68
C GLU A 139 -4.98 22.43 9.11
N THR A 140 -5.83 21.86 9.98
CA THR A 140 -5.99 22.32 11.37
C THR A 140 -5.12 21.58 12.37
N GLY A 141 -4.55 20.43 11.98
CA GLY A 141 -3.82 19.53 12.87
C GLY A 141 -4.70 18.56 13.66
N GLU A 142 -6.02 18.65 13.53
CA GLU A 142 -6.95 17.75 14.21
C GLU A 142 -6.68 16.28 13.82
N GLY A 143 -6.65 15.38 14.81
CA GLY A 143 -6.46 13.95 14.62
C GLY A 143 -5.04 13.52 14.23
N ILE A 144 -4.09 14.44 13.97
CA ILE A 144 -2.71 14.10 13.55
C ILE A 144 -1.98 13.30 14.62
N GLU A 145 -2.15 13.62 15.91
CA GLU A 145 -1.54 12.83 16.99
C GLU A 145 -2.12 11.43 17.11
N ALA A 146 -3.43 11.27 16.87
CA ALA A 146 -4.05 9.94 16.82
C ALA A 146 -3.52 9.11 15.64
N LEU A 147 -3.34 9.74 14.48
CA LEU A 147 -2.68 9.11 13.33
C LEU A 147 -1.24 8.72 13.67
N ARG A 148 -0.45 9.64 14.26
CA ARG A 148 0.93 9.39 14.67
C ARG A 148 1.04 8.15 15.54
N ALA A 149 0.17 8.02 16.55
CA ALA A 149 0.14 6.87 17.46
C ALA A 149 -0.10 5.53 16.73
N GLN A 150 -0.84 5.54 15.60
CA GLN A 150 -1.07 4.34 14.78
C GLN A 150 0.11 3.96 13.88
N LEU A 151 1.08 4.87 13.71
CA LEU A 151 2.24 4.66 12.83
C LEU A 151 3.48 4.18 13.59
N VAL A 152 3.58 4.47 14.89
CA VAL A 152 4.78 4.17 15.72
C VAL A 152 5.18 2.70 15.61
N GLY A 153 6.47 2.45 15.35
CA GLY A 153 7.06 1.11 15.27
C GLY A 153 6.62 0.29 14.06
N ARG A 154 6.05 0.92 13.03
CA ARG A 154 5.55 0.27 11.82
C ARG A 154 6.17 0.90 10.58
N LEU A 155 6.47 0.04 9.60
CA LEU A 155 6.76 0.47 8.25
C LEU A 155 5.44 0.64 7.49
N SER A 156 5.08 1.89 7.23
CA SER A 156 3.78 2.28 6.67
C SER A 156 3.93 2.76 5.23
N ALA A 157 3.11 2.22 4.32
CA ALA A 157 2.97 2.74 2.96
C ALA A 157 1.74 3.65 2.88
N VAL A 158 1.92 4.92 2.49
CA VAL A 158 0.82 5.88 2.36
C VAL A 158 0.30 5.90 0.94
N THR A 159 -0.99 5.63 0.76
CA THR A 159 -1.67 5.61 -0.54
C THR A 159 -2.97 6.42 -0.52
N GLY A 160 -3.56 6.64 -1.68
CA GLY A 160 -4.82 7.37 -1.85
C GLY A 160 -4.80 8.23 -3.09
N ASN A 161 -5.97 8.72 -3.50
CA ASN A 161 -6.12 9.49 -4.74
C ASN A 161 -5.33 10.80 -4.72
N SER A 162 -5.12 11.38 -5.92
CA SER A 162 -4.56 12.73 -6.02
C SER A 162 -5.50 13.74 -5.35
N GLY A 163 -4.92 14.72 -4.65
CA GLY A 163 -5.67 15.80 -4.02
C GLY A 163 -6.37 15.47 -2.69
N VAL A 164 -6.31 14.23 -2.19
CA VAL A 164 -6.86 13.86 -0.86
C VAL A 164 -6.02 14.38 0.31
N GLY A 165 -4.82 14.93 0.04
CA GLY A 165 -3.96 15.58 1.05
C GLY A 165 -2.88 14.68 1.64
N LYS A 166 -2.39 13.66 0.93
CA LYS A 166 -1.27 12.80 1.40
C LYS A 166 -0.03 13.62 1.83
N SER A 167 0.48 14.46 0.94
CA SER A 167 1.65 15.32 1.25
C SER A 167 1.39 16.29 2.41
N SER A 168 0.15 16.80 2.52
CA SER A 168 -0.23 17.66 3.65
C SER A 168 -0.23 16.91 4.97
N ILE A 169 -0.72 15.66 4.98
CA ILE A 169 -0.67 14.79 6.17
C ILE A 169 0.78 14.48 6.55
N LEU A 170 1.63 14.13 5.57
CA LEU A 170 3.04 13.85 5.83
C LEU A 170 3.78 15.06 6.40
N ASN A 171 3.53 16.26 5.85
CA ASN A 171 4.07 17.51 6.39
C ASN A 171 3.52 17.86 7.80
N ALA A 172 2.27 17.49 8.10
CA ALA A 172 1.69 17.67 9.43
C ALA A 172 2.28 16.68 10.45
N LEU A 173 2.62 15.47 10.01
CA LEU A 173 3.32 14.48 10.83
C LEU A 173 4.77 14.88 11.10
N ASP A 174 5.47 15.42 10.10
CA ASP A 174 6.83 15.93 10.21
C ASP A 174 7.05 17.12 9.27
N PRO A 175 7.06 18.36 9.78
CA PRO A 175 7.30 19.56 8.98
C PRO A 175 8.66 19.58 8.27
N SER A 176 9.65 18.80 8.74
CA SER A 176 10.97 18.72 8.13
C SER A 176 10.96 18.04 6.74
N MET A 177 9.94 17.24 6.46
CA MET A 177 9.79 16.58 5.14
C MET A 177 9.62 17.59 4.00
N SER A 178 9.03 18.77 4.26
CA SER A 178 8.88 19.89 3.31
C SER A 178 8.35 19.47 1.95
N LEU A 179 7.43 18.50 1.93
CA LEU A 179 6.82 18.01 0.70
C LEU A 179 5.94 19.09 0.07
N LYS A 180 6.06 19.27 -1.26
CA LYS A 180 5.22 20.24 -1.97
C LYS A 180 3.77 19.83 -1.91
N THR A 181 2.92 20.68 -1.36
CA THR A 181 1.47 20.54 -1.32
C THR A 181 0.85 21.22 -2.55
N GLY A 182 -0.15 20.58 -3.16
CA GLY A 182 -0.75 21.06 -4.43
C GLY A 182 -0.01 20.53 -5.67
N GLU A 183 -0.74 20.10 -6.71
CA GLU A 183 -0.28 19.65 -8.05
C GLU A 183 0.91 18.65 -8.10
N VAL A 184 1.12 17.86 -7.06
CA VAL A 184 2.32 17.00 -6.90
C VAL A 184 2.43 15.89 -7.96
N SER A 185 1.36 15.59 -8.70
CA SER A 185 1.42 14.57 -9.76
C SER A 185 1.83 15.11 -11.15
N GLN A 186 1.83 16.43 -11.38
CA GLN A 186 2.16 16.99 -12.69
C GLN A 186 3.49 17.75 -12.77
N ALA A 187 3.98 18.35 -11.68
CA ALA A 187 5.17 19.20 -11.72
C ALA A 187 6.50 18.43 -11.88
N LEU A 188 6.54 17.13 -11.55
CA LEU A 188 7.71 16.26 -11.81
C LEU A 188 7.66 15.56 -13.19
N GLY A 189 6.63 15.84 -14.01
CA GLY A 189 6.40 15.20 -15.31
C GLY A 189 7.08 15.85 -16.51
N ARG A 190 7.84 16.94 -16.35
CA ARG A 190 8.55 17.62 -17.46
C ARG A 190 10.07 17.52 -17.34
N GLY A 191 10.56 16.29 -17.36
CA GLY A 191 11.97 15.98 -17.59
C GLY A 191 12.08 14.54 -18.06
N ARG A 192 12.67 14.32 -19.24
CA ARG A 192 12.98 12.99 -19.77
C ARG A 192 13.65 12.16 -18.67
N HIS A 193 13.06 10.98 -18.32
CA HIS A 193 13.68 9.95 -17.47
C HIS A 193 14.05 10.38 -16.03
N THR A 194 13.12 10.92 -15.23
CA THR A 194 13.28 10.90 -13.79
C THR A 194 12.71 9.58 -13.27
N THR A 195 13.59 8.64 -12.98
CA THR A 195 13.29 7.43 -12.21
C THR A 195 12.61 7.88 -10.91
N ARG A 196 11.36 7.48 -10.72
CA ARG A 196 10.62 7.77 -9.48
C ARG A 196 11.34 7.03 -8.36
N HIS A 197 12.06 7.75 -7.53
CA HIS A 197 12.78 7.14 -6.41
C HIS A 197 11.81 6.86 -5.28
N VAL A 198 11.85 5.64 -4.79
CA VAL A 198 11.18 5.25 -3.56
C VAL A 198 12.16 5.53 -2.43
N GLU A 199 11.70 6.18 -1.38
CA GLU A 199 12.48 6.49 -0.20
C GLU A 199 11.69 6.20 1.07
N LEU A 200 12.37 5.67 2.06
CA LEU A 200 11.84 5.41 3.39
C LEU A 200 12.27 6.56 4.30
N TYR A 201 11.29 7.21 4.90
CA TYR A 201 11.48 8.27 5.88
C TYR A 201 11.21 7.76 7.28
N GLU A 202 12.07 8.08 8.20
CA GLU A 202 11.89 7.80 9.63
C GLU A 202 11.41 9.07 10.32
N LEU A 203 10.23 9.02 10.91
CA LEU A 203 9.69 10.13 11.69
C LEU A 203 10.32 10.19 13.09
N PRO A 204 10.36 11.37 13.72
CA PRO A 204 10.90 11.53 15.08
C PRO A 204 10.22 10.65 16.14
N CYS A 205 9.00 10.18 15.88
CA CYS A 205 8.26 9.27 16.75
C CYS A 205 8.65 7.79 16.58
N GLY A 206 9.61 7.45 15.71
CA GLY A 206 10.00 6.07 15.40
C GLY A 206 9.08 5.34 14.44
N ALA A 207 8.22 6.05 13.71
CA ALA A 207 7.47 5.51 12.60
C ALA A 207 8.30 5.55 11.32
N GLU A 208 8.22 4.51 10.50
CA GLU A 208 8.83 4.47 9.18
C GLU A 208 7.75 4.64 8.10
N ILE A 209 7.95 5.59 7.19
CA ILE A 209 6.99 5.87 6.11
C ILE A 209 7.69 5.72 4.76
N ILE A 210 7.06 4.97 3.87
CA ILE A 210 7.46 4.96 2.46
C ILE A 210 6.57 5.97 1.72
N ASP A 211 7.20 7.08 1.28
CA ASP A 211 6.56 7.97 0.31
C ASP A 211 6.82 7.43 -1.10
N THR A 212 5.76 7.12 -1.75
CA THR A 212 5.84 6.59 -3.11
C THR A 212 5.01 7.48 -4.02
N PRO A 213 5.66 8.36 -4.79
CA PRO A 213 4.97 9.11 -5.83
C PRO A 213 4.30 8.13 -6.80
N GLY A 214 2.98 8.13 -6.86
CA GLY A 214 2.22 7.28 -7.76
C GLY A 214 1.70 5.96 -7.16
N PHE A 215 1.57 5.85 -5.86
CA PHE A 215 0.92 4.71 -5.17
C PHE A 215 -0.58 4.54 -5.53
N SER A 216 -1.14 5.43 -6.35
CA SER A 216 -2.48 5.29 -6.92
C SER A 216 -2.58 4.23 -8.04
N SER A 217 -1.46 3.65 -8.47
CA SER A 217 -1.41 2.64 -9.54
C SER A 217 -0.71 1.36 -9.08
N PHE A 218 -1.30 0.62 -8.15
CA PHE A 218 -0.92 -0.78 -7.86
C PHE A 218 -1.28 -1.75 -9.02
N GLU A 219 -1.35 -1.23 -10.23
CA GLU A 219 -1.81 -2.01 -11.38
C GLU A 219 -0.65 -2.69 -12.09
N THR A 220 -0.21 -3.83 -11.55
CA THR A 220 0.57 -4.77 -12.35
C THR A 220 -0.33 -5.94 -12.76
N THR A 221 -0.14 -6.43 -13.98
CA THR A 221 -0.91 -7.59 -14.46
C THR A 221 -0.72 -8.80 -13.55
N GLY A 222 0.48 -8.99 -13.00
CA GLY A 222 0.79 -10.08 -12.07
C GLY A 222 0.00 -9.97 -10.75
N LEU A 223 -0.06 -8.79 -10.14
CA LEU A 223 -0.84 -8.55 -8.93
C LEU A 223 -2.34 -8.78 -9.15
N ASN A 224 -2.86 -8.34 -10.29
CA ASN A 224 -4.27 -8.54 -10.63
C ASN A 224 -4.62 -10.02 -10.87
N LEU A 225 -3.70 -10.83 -11.41
CA LEU A 225 -3.89 -12.28 -11.53
C LEU A 225 -3.92 -12.97 -10.17
N GLU A 226 -2.96 -12.65 -9.31
CA GLU A 226 -2.92 -13.17 -7.94
C GLU A 226 -4.18 -12.78 -7.14
N LEU A 227 -4.61 -11.51 -7.29
CA LEU A 227 -5.85 -11.01 -6.66
C LEU A 227 -7.09 -11.72 -7.20
N LYS A 228 -7.16 -12.00 -8.50
CA LYS A 228 -8.27 -12.75 -9.11
C LYS A 228 -8.48 -14.12 -8.45
N GLU A 229 -7.39 -14.85 -8.23
CA GLU A 229 -7.44 -16.21 -7.68
C GLU A 229 -7.92 -16.22 -6.21
N LYS A 230 -7.59 -15.17 -5.45
CA LYS A 230 -7.85 -15.07 -4.01
C LYS A 230 -8.87 -13.99 -3.64
N LEU A 231 -9.60 -13.47 -4.62
CA LEU A 231 -10.45 -12.30 -4.41
C LEU A 231 -11.46 -12.42 -3.25
N PRO A 232 -12.19 -13.54 -3.07
CA PRO A 232 -13.11 -13.67 -1.94
C PRO A 232 -12.40 -13.58 -0.59
N GLU A 233 -11.20 -14.17 -0.48
CA GLU A 233 -10.39 -14.18 0.75
C GLU A 233 -9.80 -12.80 1.08
N CYS A 234 -9.63 -11.95 0.05
CA CYS A 234 -9.09 -10.59 0.20
C CYS A 234 -10.14 -9.58 0.69
N PHE A 235 -11.43 -9.95 0.69
CA PHE A 235 -12.48 -9.20 1.36
C PHE A 235 -12.69 -9.79 2.76
N LEU A 236 -11.95 -9.27 3.74
CA LEU A 236 -11.86 -9.85 5.08
C LEU A 236 -13.21 -9.96 5.79
N ASP A 237 -14.13 -9.05 5.50
CA ASP A 237 -15.52 -9.06 5.97
C ASP A 237 -16.35 -10.24 5.40
N PHE A 238 -15.86 -10.92 4.34
CA PHE A 238 -16.49 -12.14 3.80
C PHE A 238 -16.04 -13.41 4.53
N SER A 239 -14.89 -13.40 5.20
CA SER A 239 -14.26 -14.58 5.80
C SER A 239 -15.21 -15.46 6.64
N PRO A 240 -16.13 -14.92 7.48
CA PRO A 240 -17.04 -15.74 8.28
C PRO A 240 -18.08 -16.50 7.44
N TYR A 241 -18.23 -16.17 6.15
CA TYR A 241 -19.26 -16.69 5.26
C TYR A 241 -18.69 -17.49 4.09
N LEU A 242 -17.36 -17.57 3.97
CA LEU A 242 -16.71 -18.37 2.94
C LEU A 242 -16.84 -19.86 3.29
N GLY A 243 -17.20 -20.69 2.30
CA GLY A 243 -17.36 -22.13 2.49
C GLY A 243 -18.80 -22.60 2.75
N ASP A 244 -19.70 -21.73 3.20
CA ASP A 244 -21.09 -22.06 3.56
C ASP A 244 -22.07 -21.89 2.39
N CYS A 245 -21.56 -21.68 1.17
CA CYS A 245 -22.40 -21.54 -0.03
C CYS A 245 -22.95 -22.88 -0.50
N GLN A 246 -24.16 -22.86 -1.09
CA GLN A 246 -24.77 -24.06 -1.67
C GLN A 246 -23.91 -24.71 -2.78
N PHE A 247 -23.10 -23.91 -3.49
CA PHE A 247 -22.28 -24.39 -4.62
C PHE A 247 -20.80 -24.23 -4.32
N ILE A 248 -20.02 -25.27 -4.61
CA ILE A 248 -18.56 -25.23 -4.61
C ILE A 248 -18.10 -24.28 -5.72
N GLY A 249 -17.13 -23.40 -5.42
CA GLY A 249 -16.62 -22.42 -6.37
C GLY A 249 -17.57 -21.25 -6.63
N CYS A 250 -18.43 -20.95 -5.66
CA CYS A 250 -19.32 -19.80 -5.70
C CYS A 250 -18.52 -18.51 -5.92
N SER A 251 -18.93 -17.71 -6.92
CA SER A 251 -18.29 -16.42 -7.17
C SER A 251 -18.77 -15.30 -6.26
N HIS A 252 -19.76 -15.56 -5.38
CA HIS A 252 -20.40 -14.64 -4.47
C HIS A 252 -21.04 -13.40 -5.11
N THR A 253 -21.24 -13.41 -6.44
CA THR A 253 -21.78 -12.27 -7.18
C THR A 253 -23.30 -12.35 -7.37
N LYS A 254 -23.83 -13.44 -7.93
CA LYS A 254 -25.26 -13.57 -8.28
C LYS A 254 -25.89 -14.92 -7.93
N GLU A 255 -25.12 -15.88 -7.44
CA GLU A 255 -25.58 -17.25 -7.18
C GLU A 255 -26.69 -17.28 -6.11
N LYS A 256 -27.68 -18.14 -6.34
CA LYS A 256 -28.68 -18.48 -5.33
C LYS A 256 -28.03 -19.34 -4.25
N GLY A 257 -28.46 -19.20 -2.98
CA GLY A 257 -27.88 -19.95 -1.87
C GLY A 257 -26.44 -19.55 -1.52
N CYS A 258 -26.00 -18.34 -1.90
CA CYS A 258 -24.71 -17.79 -1.49
C CYS A 258 -24.79 -17.17 -0.08
N SER A 259 -23.95 -17.66 0.83
CA SER A 259 -23.88 -17.21 2.22
C SER A 259 -23.42 -15.75 2.35
N VAL A 260 -22.45 -15.32 1.53
CA VAL A 260 -22.00 -13.92 1.47
C VAL A 260 -23.15 -12.98 1.08
N ARG A 261 -23.89 -13.30 0.03
CA ARG A 261 -25.06 -12.50 -0.39
C ARG A 261 -26.18 -12.50 0.63
N GLN A 262 -26.36 -13.61 1.37
CA GLN A 262 -27.31 -13.63 2.47
C GLN A 262 -26.84 -12.71 3.61
N ALA A 263 -25.56 -12.71 3.96
CA ALA A 263 -25.00 -11.82 4.96
C ALA A 263 -25.15 -10.33 4.58
N VAL A 264 -25.04 -10.00 3.27
CA VAL A 264 -25.33 -8.64 2.77
C VAL A 264 -26.80 -8.27 2.97
N LYS A 265 -27.74 -9.18 2.67
CA LYS A 265 -29.19 -8.94 2.88
C LYS A 265 -29.54 -8.75 4.34
N ASP A 266 -28.86 -9.48 5.22
CA ASP A 266 -29.05 -9.42 6.68
C ASP A 266 -28.32 -8.20 7.31
N GLY A 267 -27.63 -7.38 6.51
CA GLY A 267 -26.86 -6.21 6.99
C GLY A 267 -25.59 -6.53 7.75
N ARG A 268 -25.13 -7.80 7.70
CA ARG A 268 -23.87 -8.27 8.35
C ARG A 268 -22.62 -7.96 7.53
N ILE A 269 -22.78 -7.76 6.23
CA ILE A 269 -21.77 -7.22 5.32
C ILE A 269 -22.30 -5.92 4.75
N VAL A 270 -21.47 -4.88 4.74
CA VAL A 270 -21.81 -3.57 4.17
C VAL A 270 -22.09 -3.73 2.68
N ARG A 271 -23.28 -3.32 2.23
CA ARG A 271 -23.74 -3.50 0.85
C ARG A 271 -22.76 -2.94 -0.18
N GLY A 272 -22.23 -1.74 0.04
CA GLY A 272 -21.26 -1.11 -0.86
C GLY A 272 -19.96 -1.91 -1.01
N ARG A 273 -19.52 -2.62 0.06
CA ARG A 273 -18.38 -3.53 -0.01
C ARG A 273 -18.62 -4.67 -0.99
N HIS A 274 -19.79 -5.29 -0.93
CA HIS A 274 -20.18 -6.33 -1.88
C HIS A 274 -20.32 -5.79 -3.31
N GLU A 275 -20.84 -4.58 -3.49
CA GLU A 275 -20.90 -3.92 -4.79
C GLU A 275 -19.49 -3.68 -5.36
N SER A 276 -18.55 -3.22 -4.53
CA SER A 276 -17.13 -3.08 -4.89
C SER A 276 -16.48 -4.43 -5.25
N TYR A 277 -16.79 -5.48 -4.48
CA TYR A 277 -16.35 -6.84 -4.79
C TYR A 277 -16.83 -7.30 -6.17
N CYS A 278 -18.12 -7.17 -6.45
CA CYS A 278 -18.70 -7.57 -7.74
C CYS A 278 -18.05 -6.82 -8.90
N ARG A 279 -17.83 -5.51 -8.76
CA ARG A 279 -17.15 -4.71 -9.76
C ARG A 279 -15.72 -5.18 -9.98
N LEU A 280 -14.97 -5.44 -8.92
CA LEU A 280 -13.59 -5.92 -9.00
C LEU A 280 -13.53 -7.34 -9.60
N TYR A 281 -14.45 -8.23 -9.22
CA TYR A 281 -14.60 -9.55 -9.84
C TYR A 281 -14.81 -9.44 -11.35
N ASP A 282 -15.72 -8.57 -11.80
CA ASP A 282 -15.98 -8.37 -13.24
C ASP A 282 -14.77 -7.82 -14.00
N GLU A 283 -13.98 -6.94 -13.39
CA GLU A 283 -12.73 -6.42 -13.97
C GLU A 283 -11.65 -7.51 -14.12
N LEU A 284 -11.60 -8.47 -13.17
CA LEU A 284 -10.54 -9.46 -13.08
C LEU A 284 -10.87 -10.79 -13.75
N LYS A 285 -12.15 -11.19 -13.87
CA LYS A 285 -12.58 -12.53 -14.28
C LYS A 285 -12.02 -12.99 -15.63
N ASP A 286 -11.81 -12.06 -16.58
CA ASP A 286 -11.33 -12.36 -17.94
C ASP A 286 -9.80 -12.27 -18.09
N LEU A 287 -9.08 -11.93 -17.03
CA LEU A 287 -7.62 -11.94 -17.08
C LEU A 287 -7.09 -13.36 -17.23
N ARG A 288 -6.07 -13.54 -18.09
CA ARG A 288 -5.39 -14.81 -18.35
C ARG A 288 -3.87 -14.61 -18.28
N GLU A 289 -3.13 -15.63 -17.85
CA GLU A 289 -1.67 -15.60 -17.70
C GLU A 289 -0.93 -15.20 -18.98
N TRP A 290 -1.40 -15.61 -20.17
CA TRP A 290 -0.76 -15.27 -21.44
C TRP A 290 -0.82 -13.79 -21.79
N ASN A 291 -1.75 -13.02 -21.21
CA ASN A 291 -1.78 -11.57 -21.35
C ASN A 291 -0.67 -10.87 -20.55
N ALA A 292 -0.08 -11.54 -19.57
CA ALA A 292 1.01 -11.00 -18.75
C ALA A 292 2.37 -10.96 -19.50
N GLY A 293 2.57 -11.85 -20.48
CA GLY A 293 3.82 -11.95 -21.26
C GLY A 293 3.98 -10.89 -22.36
N SER A 294 2.89 -10.31 -22.84
CA SER A 294 2.92 -9.36 -23.97
C SER A 294 3.30 -7.92 -23.60
N GLN A 295 3.22 -7.55 -22.32
CA GLN A 295 3.64 -6.21 -21.84
C GLN A 295 5.12 -6.11 -21.47
N LYS A 296 5.87 -7.22 -21.37
CA LYS A 296 7.33 -7.20 -21.12
C LYS A 296 8.17 -6.91 -22.37
N ARG A 297 7.57 -6.76 -23.55
CA ARG A 297 8.26 -6.57 -24.85
C ARG A 297 7.97 -5.23 -25.54
N ARG A 298 7.49 -4.22 -24.81
CA ARG A 298 7.38 -2.86 -25.37
C ARG A 298 8.12 -1.83 -24.55
#